data_f84b4ba79ebbecf92c50552d908a5101
#
_entry.id   f84b4ba79ebbecf92c50552d908a5101
#
_cell.length_a   1.000
_cell.length_b   1.000
_cell.length_c   1.000
_cell.angle_alpha   90.00
_cell.angle_beta   90.00
_cell.angle_gamma   90.00
#
_symmetry.space_group_name_H-M   'P 1'
#
loop_
_entity.id
_entity.type
_entity.pdbx_description
1 polymer ?
#
loop_
_entity_poly.entity_id
_entity_poly.type
_entity_poly.pdbx_seq_one_letter_code
_entity_poly.pdbx_strand_id
1 'polypeptide(L)'
;MPRIRCILALAAASVAASTAFAAGEPVIGLVTKTETNPFFVKMKEGAQEEAKKLGAKLLSGAGKADGDNAGQITAMENMIAAGAKTILITPSDAKAIVPAIKKARDKGIMVIALDSPADPPEATDALFATNNYTAGVLIGEYAKAAMAGKTPKIVALDLLPGHPVGAQRHNGFMKGFGLPANDAKSNELSKAPEIVCMADSFGDQAKAQTVMENCLQKAPDVNLVYTINEPAAAGAGSR
;
A
#
# COMPACT_ATOMS: atom_id res chain seq x y z
N MET A 1 85.41 -17.19 -33.29
CA MET A 1 84.35 -16.23 -33.72
C MET A 1 82.99 -16.79 -33.28
N PRO A 2 82.34 -16.33 -32.21
CA PRO A 2 81.02 -16.80 -31.86
C PRO A 2 79.97 -15.79 -32.35
N ARG A 3 78.90 -16.31 -32.95
CA ARG A 3 77.76 -15.61 -33.47
C ARG A 3 76.80 -15.33 -32.31
N ILE A 4 76.57 -14.04 -31.98
CA ILE A 4 75.55 -13.58 -31.04
C ILE A 4 74.19 -13.64 -31.76
N ARG A 5 73.26 -14.46 -31.28
CA ARG A 5 71.88 -14.48 -31.70
C ARG A 5 71.07 -13.62 -30.73
N CYS A 6 70.62 -12.43 -31.19
CA CYS A 6 69.63 -11.63 -30.49
C CYS A 6 68.26 -12.28 -30.57
N ILE A 7 67.73 -12.70 -29.44
CA ILE A 7 66.34 -13.16 -29.32
C ILE A 7 65.52 -11.93 -28.94
N LEU A 8 64.72 -11.39 -29.88
CA LEU A 8 63.69 -10.41 -29.60
C LEU A 8 62.50 -11.12 -28.92
N ALA A 9 62.32 -10.88 -27.64
CA ALA A 9 61.09 -11.27 -26.93
C ALA A 9 60.02 -10.22 -27.17
N LEU A 10 59.01 -10.57 -28.02
CA LEU A 10 57.81 -9.77 -28.17
C LEU A 10 56.91 -9.99 -26.93
N ALA A 11 56.84 -9.05 -26.02
CA ALA A 11 55.87 -9.03 -24.95
C ALA A 11 54.55 -8.55 -25.52
N ALA A 12 53.65 -9.49 -25.79
CA ALA A 12 52.23 -9.21 -26.11
C ALA A 12 51.51 -8.76 -24.84
N ALA A 13 51.40 -7.45 -24.62
CA ALA A 13 50.53 -6.90 -23.58
C ALA A 13 49.06 -7.08 -23.98
N SER A 14 48.41 -8.11 -23.44
CA SER A 14 46.97 -8.34 -23.57
C SER A 14 46.27 -7.25 -22.74
N VAL A 15 45.83 -6.17 -23.39
CA VAL A 15 44.91 -5.20 -22.81
C VAL A 15 43.55 -5.87 -22.72
N ALA A 16 43.23 -6.47 -21.57
CA ALA A 16 41.87 -6.89 -21.23
C ALA A 16 41.05 -5.62 -21.09
N ALA A 17 40.45 -5.18 -22.19
CA ALA A 17 39.39 -4.15 -22.14
C ALA A 17 38.22 -4.74 -21.36
N SER A 18 38.14 -4.44 -20.07
CA SER A 18 36.95 -4.66 -19.27
C SER A 18 35.86 -3.80 -19.90
N THR A 19 35.03 -4.40 -20.75
CA THR A 19 33.76 -3.81 -21.16
C THR A 19 32.92 -3.74 -19.90
N ALA A 20 33.03 -2.64 -19.16
CA ALA A 20 32.01 -2.24 -18.21
C ALA A 20 30.73 -2.12 -19.06
N PHE A 21 29.91 -3.14 -19.03
CA PHE A 21 28.53 -3.00 -19.46
C PHE A 21 27.99 -1.86 -18.60
N ALA A 22 27.80 -0.68 -19.20
CA ALA A 22 27.01 0.36 -18.61
C ALA A 22 25.62 -0.28 -18.39
N ALA A 23 25.39 -0.78 -17.18
CA ALA A 23 24.07 -1.24 -16.79
C ALA A 23 23.16 -0.02 -17.00
N GLY A 24 22.25 -0.13 -17.97
CA GLY A 24 21.30 0.95 -18.25
C GLY A 24 20.60 1.35 -16.94
N GLU A 25 20.12 2.56 -16.89
CA GLU A 25 19.38 3.10 -15.74
C GLU A 25 18.37 2.06 -15.23
N PRO A 26 18.45 1.59 -13.95
CA PRO A 26 17.56 0.57 -13.46
C PRO A 26 16.11 1.07 -13.46
N VAL A 27 15.20 0.27 -13.99
CA VAL A 27 13.78 0.59 -14.05
C VAL A 27 13.09 0.07 -12.79
N ILE A 28 12.41 0.94 -12.06
CA ILE A 28 11.60 0.64 -10.87
C ILE A 28 10.15 0.94 -11.20
N GLY A 29 9.24 0.04 -10.85
CA GLY A 29 7.81 0.24 -10.95
C GLY A 29 7.22 0.67 -9.61
N LEU A 30 6.23 1.56 -9.60
CA LEU A 30 5.38 1.87 -8.46
C LEU A 30 3.92 1.74 -8.87
N VAL A 31 3.18 0.85 -8.22
CA VAL A 31 1.73 0.66 -8.42
C VAL A 31 1.00 1.02 -7.14
N THR A 32 0.23 2.11 -7.18
CA THR A 32 -0.59 2.56 -6.05
C THR A 32 -2.06 2.17 -6.23
N LYS A 33 -2.89 2.36 -5.21
CA LYS A 33 -4.33 2.06 -5.32
C LYS A 33 -5.05 3.07 -6.21
N THR A 34 -4.75 4.37 -6.02
CA THR A 34 -5.31 5.47 -6.81
C THR A 34 -4.26 6.55 -7.04
N GLU A 35 -4.53 7.47 -7.97
CA GLU A 35 -3.73 8.68 -8.17
C GLU A 35 -4.35 9.93 -7.50
N THR A 36 -5.51 9.80 -6.85
CA THR A 36 -6.26 10.93 -6.27
C THR A 36 -6.15 11.03 -4.75
N ASN A 37 -5.89 9.92 -4.06
CA ASN A 37 -5.70 9.95 -2.61
C ASN A 37 -4.35 10.62 -2.27
N PRO A 38 -4.34 11.69 -1.44
CA PRO A 38 -3.14 12.44 -1.09
C PRO A 38 -1.99 11.58 -0.53
N PHE A 39 -2.31 10.50 0.19
CA PHE A 39 -1.32 9.55 0.70
C PHE A 39 -0.52 8.90 -0.45
N PHE A 40 -1.20 8.41 -1.49
CA PHE A 40 -0.53 7.77 -2.63
C PHE A 40 0.15 8.79 -3.54
N VAL A 41 -0.38 10.02 -3.63
CA VAL A 41 0.30 11.13 -4.32
C VAL A 41 1.65 11.41 -3.66
N LYS A 42 1.70 11.52 -2.33
CA LYS A 42 2.95 11.72 -1.60
C LYS A 42 3.91 10.54 -1.68
N MET A 43 3.39 9.32 -1.69
CA MET A 43 4.21 8.12 -1.92
C MET A 43 4.88 8.17 -3.30
N LYS A 44 4.15 8.55 -4.35
CA LYS A 44 4.67 8.70 -5.71
C LYS A 44 5.73 9.80 -5.79
N GLU A 45 5.48 10.97 -5.20
CA GLU A 45 6.43 12.07 -5.14
C GLU A 45 7.75 11.64 -4.46
N GLY A 46 7.66 11.01 -3.28
CA GLY A 46 8.84 10.51 -2.57
C GLY A 46 9.62 9.45 -3.37
N ALA A 47 8.90 8.54 -4.04
CA ALA A 47 9.54 7.55 -4.91
C ALA A 47 10.23 8.19 -6.12
N GLN A 48 9.65 9.24 -6.72
CA GLN A 48 10.25 9.98 -7.82
C GLN A 48 11.53 10.71 -7.40
N GLU A 49 11.50 11.36 -6.24
CA GLU A 49 12.66 12.06 -5.69
C GLU A 49 13.82 11.09 -5.42
N GLU A 50 13.51 9.93 -4.80
CA GLU A 50 14.54 8.97 -4.47
C GLU A 50 15.08 8.24 -5.71
N ALA A 51 14.23 7.87 -6.66
CA ALA A 51 14.67 7.30 -7.93
C ALA A 51 15.65 8.24 -8.66
N LYS A 52 15.34 9.55 -8.70
CA LYS A 52 16.22 10.56 -9.29
C LYS A 52 17.57 10.63 -8.59
N LYS A 53 17.61 10.59 -7.25
CA LYS A 53 18.86 10.60 -6.47
C LYS A 53 19.73 9.37 -6.76
N LEU A 54 19.08 8.22 -6.96
CA LEU A 54 19.74 6.94 -7.20
C LEU A 54 20.07 6.69 -8.69
N GLY A 55 19.73 7.61 -9.59
CA GLY A 55 19.90 7.41 -11.04
C GLY A 55 19.06 6.25 -11.58
N ALA A 56 17.85 6.09 -11.06
CA ALA A 56 16.89 5.07 -11.48
C ALA A 56 15.69 5.70 -12.20
N LYS A 57 15.15 4.98 -13.19
CA LYS A 57 13.91 5.36 -13.87
C LYS A 57 12.71 4.82 -13.11
N LEU A 58 11.82 5.71 -12.63
CA LEU A 58 10.55 5.31 -12.05
C LEU A 58 9.45 5.26 -13.10
N LEU A 59 8.75 4.12 -13.18
CA LEU A 59 7.46 3.98 -13.85
C LEU A 59 6.36 3.95 -12.79
N SER A 60 5.30 4.71 -12.97
CA SER A 60 4.17 4.71 -12.04
C SER A 60 2.86 4.35 -12.72
N GLY A 61 1.99 3.66 -12.00
CA GLY A 61 0.63 3.34 -12.40
C GLY A 61 -0.25 3.12 -11.19
N ALA A 62 -1.56 3.09 -11.40
CA ALA A 62 -2.53 2.89 -10.34
C ALA A 62 -3.82 2.27 -10.87
N GLY A 63 -4.68 1.81 -9.96
CA GLY A 63 -6.09 1.61 -10.23
C GLY A 63 -6.82 2.95 -10.40
N LYS A 64 -8.00 2.93 -10.98
CA LYS A 64 -8.87 4.10 -11.13
C LYS A 64 -9.50 4.52 -9.80
N ALA A 65 -9.70 3.56 -8.91
CA ALA A 65 -10.25 3.72 -7.57
C ALA A 65 -9.67 2.65 -6.64
N ASP A 66 -9.84 2.81 -5.33
CA ASP A 66 -9.56 1.71 -4.39
C ASP A 66 -10.48 0.52 -4.73
N GLY A 67 -9.90 -0.69 -4.78
CA GLY A 67 -10.58 -1.90 -5.26
C GLY A 67 -10.44 -2.18 -6.76
N ASP A 68 -9.89 -1.27 -7.58
CA ASP A 68 -9.63 -1.54 -9.02
C ASP A 68 -8.37 -2.42 -9.19
N ASN A 69 -8.52 -3.69 -8.87
CA ASN A 69 -7.46 -4.67 -9.04
C ASN A 69 -7.08 -4.89 -10.53
N ALA A 70 -8.03 -4.78 -11.45
CA ALA A 70 -7.76 -4.95 -12.89
C ALA A 70 -6.81 -3.85 -13.42
N GLY A 71 -7.01 -2.61 -12.99
CA GLY A 71 -6.11 -1.50 -13.30
C GLY A 71 -4.71 -1.74 -12.75
N GLN A 72 -4.59 -2.24 -11.51
CA GLN A 72 -3.29 -2.57 -10.92
C GLN A 72 -2.57 -3.70 -11.66
N ILE A 73 -3.29 -4.77 -12.04
CA ILE A 73 -2.71 -5.87 -12.84
C ILE A 73 -2.16 -5.34 -14.16
N THR A 74 -2.94 -4.50 -14.86
CA THR A 74 -2.50 -3.88 -16.12
C THR A 74 -1.24 -3.04 -15.93
N ALA A 75 -1.18 -2.24 -14.86
CA ALA A 75 -0.01 -1.44 -14.52
C ALA A 75 1.23 -2.33 -14.27
N MET A 76 1.08 -3.41 -13.51
CA MET A 76 2.17 -4.38 -13.28
C MET A 76 2.64 -5.03 -14.58
N GLU A 77 1.73 -5.44 -15.46
CA GLU A 77 2.08 -6.05 -16.75
C GLU A 77 2.87 -5.10 -17.64
N ASN A 78 2.48 -3.82 -17.67
CA ASN A 78 3.21 -2.79 -18.40
C ASN A 78 4.63 -2.59 -17.83
N MET A 79 4.80 -2.61 -16.51
CA MET A 79 6.12 -2.51 -15.86
C MET A 79 6.99 -3.74 -16.13
N ILE A 80 6.40 -4.93 -16.11
CA ILE A 80 7.09 -6.18 -16.48
C ILE A 80 7.56 -6.09 -17.92
N ALA A 81 6.72 -5.64 -18.85
CA ALA A 81 7.05 -5.48 -20.25
C ALA A 81 8.14 -4.41 -20.49
N ALA A 82 8.15 -3.36 -19.69
CA ALA A 82 9.17 -2.31 -19.72
C ALA A 82 10.51 -2.72 -19.08
N GLY A 83 10.62 -3.93 -18.57
CA GLY A 83 11.87 -4.46 -18.01
C GLY A 83 12.20 -3.99 -16.61
N ALA A 84 11.19 -3.65 -15.81
CA ALA A 84 11.38 -3.29 -14.41
C ALA A 84 12.19 -4.37 -13.67
N LYS A 85 13.10 -3.93 -12.79
CA LYS A 85 13.89 -4.81 -11.93
C LYS A 85 13.26 -4.99 -10.56
N THR A 86 12.48 -4.00 -10.15
CA THR A 86 11.72 -4.02 -8.88
C THR A 86 10.36 -3.39 -9.14
N ILE A 87 9.31 -3.95 -8.54
CA ILE A 87 7.97 -3.38 -8.51
C ILE A 87 7.56 -3.17 -7.05
N LEU A 88 7.26 -1.93 -6.71
CA LEU A 88 6.65 -1.53 -5.45
C LEU A 88 5.14 -1.51 -5.67
N ILE A 89 4.37 -2.24 -4.86
CA ILE A 89 2.91 -2.37 -5.05
C ILE A 89 2.16 -2.10 -3.74
N THR A 90 1.12 -1.30 -3.80
CA THR A 90 0.12 -1.17 -2.73
C THR A 90 -1.13 -1.95 -3.14
N PRO A 91 -1.31 -3.23 -2.75
CA PRO A 91 -2.44 -4.04 -3.19
C PRO A 91 -3.80 -3.43 -2.87
N SER A 92 -4.68 -3.31 -3.86
CA SER A 92 -6.10 -2.98 -3.66
C SER A 92 -6.89 -4.19 -3.18
N ASP A 93 -6.54 -5.38 -3.65
CA ASP A 93 -7.05 -6.65 -3.16
C ASP A 93 -5.85 -7.57 -2.89
N ALA A 94 -5.75 -8.02 -1.64
CA ALA A 94 -4.61 -8.79 -1.17
C ALA A 94 -4.44 -10.15 -1.90
N LYS A 95 -5.55 -10.77 -2.31
CA LYS A 95 -5.57 -12.09 -2.98
C LYS A 95 -5.57 -11.97 -4.50
N ALA A 96 -6.40 -11.11 -5.04
CA ALA A 96 -6.59 -11.00 -6.48
C ALA A 96 -5.34 -10.49 -7.22
N ILE A 97 -4.42 -9.80 -6.54
CA ILE A 97 -3.16 -9.31 -7.12
C ILE A 97 -2.07 -10.40 -7.20
N VAL A 98 -2.17 -11.49 -6.42
CA VAL A 98 -1.12 -12.51 -6.27
C VAL A 98 -0.69 -13.13 -7.60
N PRO A 99 -1.57 -13.47 -8.56
CA PRO A 99 -1.14 -13.99 -9.85
C PRO A 99 -0.22 -13.04 -10.63
N ALA A 100 -0.47 -11.73 -10.58
CA ALA A 100 0.37 -10.72 -11.23
C ALA A 100 1.73 -10.58 -10.51
N ILE A 101 1.74 -10.64 -9.20
CA ILE A 101 2.97 -10.67 -8.39
C ILE A 101 3.81 -11.89 -8.76
N LYS A 102 3.19 -13.07 -8.80
CA LYS A 102 3.88 -14.30 -9.20
C LYS A 102 4.48 -14.17 -10.59
N LYS A 103 3.74 -13.65 -11.57
CA LYS A 103 4.21 -13.41 -12.93
C LYS A 103 5.45 -12.52 -12.99
N ALA A 104 5.51 -11.49 -12.13
CA ALA A 104 6.68 -10.63 -12.03
C ALA A 104 7.88 -11.38 -11.42
N ARG A 105 7.67 -12.07 -10.30
CA ARG A 105 8.72 -12.84 -9.60
C ARG A 105 9.27 -13.99 -10.45
N ASP A 106 8.44 -14.69 -11.21
CA ASP A 106 8.88 -15.75 -12.16
C ASP A 106 9.82 -15.18 -13.25
N LYS A 107 9.81 -13.88 -13.49
CA LYS A 107 10.74 -13.17 -14.38
C LYS A 107 11.97 -12.58 -13.65
N GLY A 108 12.15 -12.91 -12.37
CA GLY A 108 13.26 -12.41 -11.57
C GLY A 108 13.10 -10.96 -11.12
N ILE A 109 11.88 -10.40 -11.18
CA ILE A 109 11.58 -9.05 -10.70
C ILE A 109 11.28 -9.13 -9.21
N MET A 110 11.97 -8.33 -8.41
CA MET A 110 11.67 -8.17 -6.99
C MET A 110 10.33 -7.46 -6.82
N VAL A 111 9.45 -7.97 -5.96
CA VAL A 111 8.16 -7.34 -5.68
C VAL A 111 8.05 -7.03 -4.19
N ILE A 112 7.94 -5.75 -3.87
CA ILE A 112 7.83 -5.24 -2.49
C ILE A 112 6.43 -4.67 -2.29
N ALA A 113 5.73 -5.18 -1.28
CA ALA A 113 4.46 -4.61 -0.86
C ALA A 113 4.68 -3.34 -0.02
N LEU A 114 3.88 -2.33 -0.29
CA LEU A 114 3.82 -1.08 0.47
C LEU A 114 2.43 -0.91 1.08
N ASP A 115 2.36 -0.42 2.32
CA ASP A 115 1.11 -0.08 3.02
C ASP A 115 0.19 -1.28 3.29
N SER A 116 -0.13 -2.06 2.28
CA SER A 116 -1.03 -3.21 2.35
C SER A 116 -0.31 -4.52 1.98
N PRO A 117 -0.44 -5.60 2.76
CA PRO A 117 0.14 -6.89 2.42
C PRO A 117 -0.60 -7.57 1.25
N ALA A 118 0.07 -8.51 0.59
CA ALA A 118 -0.59 -9.56 -0.19
C ALA A 118 -1.07 -10.69 0.74
N ASP A 119 -1.94 -11.57 0.24
CA ASP A 119 -2.39 -12.76 0.96
C ASP A 119 -2.28 -13.99 0.03
N PRO A 120 -1.32 -14.88 0.27
CA PRO A 120 -0.46 -14.95 1.46
C PRO A 120 0.68 -13.90 1.45
N PRO A 121 1.21 -13.49 2.62
CA PRO A 121 2.28 -12.47 2.72
C PRO A 121 3.54 -12.83 1.95
N GLU A 122 3.86 -14.13 1.83
CA GLU A 122 5.04 -14.65 1.13
C GLU A 122 4.96 -14.46 -0.39
N ALA A 123 3.83 -14.03 -0.91
CA ALA A 123 3.69 -13.68 -2.32
C ALA A 123 4.64 -12.54 -2.71
N THR A 124 4.99 -11.63 -1.77
CA THR A 124 5.94 -10.54 -1.96
C THR A 124 7.28 -10.81 -1.25
N ASP A 125 8.35 -10.15 -1.71
CA ASP A 125 9.69 -10.32 -1.15
C ASP A 125 9.87 -9.55 0.17
N ALA A 126 9.12 -8.46 0.37
CA ALA A 126 9.09 -7.67 1.59
C ALA A 126 7.78 -6.89 1.71
N LEU A 127 7.48 -6.41 2.92
CA LEU A 127 6.38 -5.49 3.22
C LEU A 127 6.92 -4.30 4.04
N PHE A 128 6.61 -3.09 3.60
CA PHE A 128 6.78 -1.88 4.38
C PHE A 128 5.42 -1.23 4.63
N ALA A 129 4.96 -1.27 5.86
CA ALA A 129 3.63 -0.80 6.23
C ALA A 129 3.59 -0.25 7.66
N THR A 130 2.59 0.58 7.94
CA THR A 130 2.22 0.97 9.30
C THR A 130 1.66 -0.25 10.04
N ASN A 131 1.89 -0.32 11.35
CA ASN A 131 1.13 -1.24 12.19
C ASN A 131 -0.31 -0.70 12.35
N ASN A 132 -1.17 -1.10 11.41
CA ASN A 132 -2.53 -0.57 11.30
C ASN A 132 -3.42 -0.96 12.49
N TYR A 133 -3.18 -2.12 13.11
CA TYR A 133 -3.91 -2.49 14.32
C TYR A 133 -3.57 -1.57 15.48
N THR A 134 -2.28 -1.31 15.72
CA THR A 134 -1.84 -0.37 16.77
C THR A 134 -2.35 1.04 16.50
N ALA A 135 -2.34 1.51 15.24
CA ALA A 135 -2.91 2.80 14.89
C ALA A 135 -4.41 2.88 15.25
N GLY A 136 -5.16 1.79 14.97
CA GLY A 136 -6.55 1.65 15.41
C GLY A 136 -6.70 1.70 16.93
N VAL A 137 -5.86 0.96 17.67
CA VAL A 137 -5.90 0.97 19.15
C VAL A 137 -5.71 2.38 19.70
N LEU A 138 -4.72 3.12 19.22
CA LEU A 138 -4.42 4.46 19.70
C LEU A 138 -5.60 5.43 19.49
N ILE A 139 -6.24 5.42 18.31
CA ILE A 139 -7.39 6.29 18.07
C ILE A 139 -8.62 5.83 18.85
N GLY A 140 -8.78 4.53 19.09
CA GLY A 140 -9.83 3.99 19.96
C GLY A 140 -9.69 4.45 21.40
N GLU A 141 -8.48 4.39 21.97
CA GLU A 141 -8.18 4.89 23.30
C GLU A 141 -8.45 6.39 23.43
N TYR A 142 -8.03 7.18 22.45
CA TYR A 142 -8.33 8.61 22.39
C TYR A 142 -9.83 8.87 22.35
N ALA A 143 -10.56 8.18 21.47
CA ALA A 143 -12.02 8.35 21.34
C ALA A 143 -12.74 7.98 22.64
N LYS A 144 -12.34 6.90 23.32
CA LYS A 144 -12.85 6.49 24.62
C LYS A 144 -12.66 7.60 25.65
N ALA A 145 -11.47 8.17 25.74
CA ALA A 145 -11.17 9.27 26.64
C ALA A 145 -12.01 10.53 26.32
N ALA A 146 -12.16 10.86 25.04
CA ALA A 146 -12.94 12.01 24.57
C ALA A 146 -14.45 11.85 24.85
N MET A 147 -14.96 10.62 24.86
CA MET A 147 -16.36 10.34 25.21
C MET A 147 -16.70 10.55 26.70
N ALA A 148 -15.71 10.44 27.59
CA ALA A 148 -15.79 10.82 29.01
C ALA A 148 -17.10 10.41 29.72
N GLY A 149 -17.43 9.12 29.67
CA GLY A 149 -18.61 8.55 30.35
C GLY A 149 -19.95 8.72 29.63
N LYS A 150 -19.97 9.31 28.41
CA LYS A 150 -21.17 9.31 27.56
C LYS A 150 -21.39 7.92 26.98
N THR A 151 -22.65 7.51 26.86
CA THR A 151 -23.00 6.28 26.13
C THR A 151 -22.67 6.46 24.65
N PRO A 152 -21.78 5.63 24.06
CA PRO A 152 -21.37 5.81 22.68
C PRO A 152 -22.44 5.32 21.72
N LYS A 153 -22.68 6.10 20.65
CA LYS A 153 -23.45 5.74 19.47
C LYS A 153 -22.56 6.05 18.27
N ILE A 154 -21.93 5.01 17.76
CA ILE A 154 -20.81 5.12 16.85
C ILE A 154 -21.25 4.85 15.40
N VAL A 155 -20.90 5.74 14.49
CA VAL A 155 -20.86 5.46 13.06
C VAL A 155 -19.43 5.01 12.71
N ALA A 156 -19.29 3.86 12.08
CA ALA A 156 -18.01 3.40 11.55
C ALA A 156 -18.02 3.46 10.01
N LEU A 157 -17.16 4.29 9.44
CA LEU A 157 -16.96 4.42 8.00
C LEU A 157 -15.68 3.65 7.62
N ASP A 158 -15.86 2.42 7.16
CA ASP A 158 -14.81 1.44 6.92
C ASP A 158 -14.36 1.35 5.45
N LEU A 159 -13.47 0.42 5.17
CA LEU A 159 -13.10 -0.03 3.82
C LEU A 159 -13.86 -1.30 3.44
N LEU A 160 -13.90 -1.55 2.13
CA LEU A 160 -14.40 -2.79 1.52
C LEU A 160 -13.89 -4.03 2.25
N PRO A 161 -14.72 -5.08 2.37
CA PRO A 161 -14.25 -6.39 2.80
C PRO A 161 -13.08 -6.88 1.95
N GLY A 162 -12.12 -7.56 2.57
CA GLY A 162 -10.92 -8.06 1.89
C GLY A 162 -9.70 -7.13 1.94
N HIS A 163 -9.85 -5.94 2.54
CA HIS A 163 -8.73 -5.05 2.82
C HIS A 163 -8.15 -5.29 4.23
N PRO A 164 -6.98 -5.94 4.36
CA PRO A 164 -6.38 -6.19 5.68
C PRO A 164 -6.17 -4.92 6.50
N VAL A 165 -5.78 -3.81 5.85
CA VAL A 165 -5.59 -2.50 6.50
C VAL A 165 -6.89 -2.02 7.14
N GLY A 166 -8.04 -2.16 6.45
CA GLY A 166 -9.35 -1.79 6.97
C GLY A 166 -9.71 -2.59 8.21
N ALA A 167 -9.63 -3.91 8.12
CA ALA A 167 -9.95 -4.79 9.25
C ALA A 167 -9.02 -4.53 10.45
N GLN A 168 -7.72 -4.36 10.23
CA GLN A 168 -6.77 -4.06 11.29
C GLN A 168 -7.08 -2.75 12.01
N ARG A 169 -7.33 -1.65 11.27
CA ARG A 169 -7.67 -0.36 11.85
C ARG A 169 -8.98 -0.41 12.62
N HIS A 170 -10.02 -1.01 12.02
CA HIS A 170 -11.33 -1.16 12.67
C HIS A 170 -11.24 -1.99 13.95
N ASN A 171 -10.65 -3.20 13.88
CA ASN A 171 -10.51 -4.08 15.03
C ASN A 171 -9.62 -3.45 16.12
N GLY A 172 -8.57 -2.74 15.71
CA GLY A 172 -7.75 -1.94 16.60
C GLY A 172 -8.54 -0.84 17.32
N PHE A 173 -9.36 -0.07 16.58
CA PHE A 173 -10.25 0.94 17.16
C PHE A 173 -11.20 0.32 18.19
N MET A 174 -11.86 -0.78 17.86
CA MET A 174 -12.75 -1.49 18.77
C MET A 174 -12.01 -1.90 20.06
N LYS A 175 -10.81 -2.46 19.91
CA LYS A 175 -9.96 -2.86 21.05
C LYS A 175 -9.58 -1.67 21.94
N GLY A 176 -9.10 -0.59 21.34
CA GLY A 176 -8.68 0.62 22.06
C GLY A 176 -9.85 1.32 22.76
N PHE A 177 -11.01 1.34 22.12
CA PHE A 177 -12.23 1.87 22.71
C PHE A 177 -12.75 1.01 23.87
N GLY A 178 -12.39 -0.27 23.90
CA GLY A 178 -12.81 -1.23 24.95
C GLY A 178 -14.08 -2.00 24.58
N LEU A 179 -14.37 -2.10 23.28
CA LEU A 179 -15.44 -2.92 22.72
C LEU A 179 -14.95 -4.30 22.33
N PRO A 180 -15.84 -5.29 22.14
CA PRO A 180 -15.47 -6.60 21.58
C PRO A 180 -14.69 -6.43 20.28
N ALA A 181 -13.53 -7.07 20.18
CA ALA A 181 -12.63 -6.87 19.04
C ALA A 181 -11.97 -8.18 18.61
N ASN A 182 -11.92 -8.42 17.31
CA ASN A 182 -11.10 -9.44 16.69
C ASN A 182 -9.60 -9.09 16.82
N ASP A 183 -8.74 -10.08 16.67
CA ASP A 183 -7.29 -9.86 16.72
C ASP A 183 -6.75 -9.18 15.46
N ALA A 184 -5.45 -8.84 15.50
CA ALA A 184 -4.75 -8.16 14.40
C ALA A 184 -4.63 -8.99 13.11
N LYS A 185 -4.88 -10.30 13.15
CA LYS A 185 -4.78 -11.20 12.00
C LYS A 185 -6.13 -11.42 11.31
N SER A 186 -7.23 -11.03 11.98
CA SER A 186 -8.57 -11.18 11.42
C SER A 186 -8.81 -10.18 10.30
N ASN A 187 -9.34 -10.66 9.19
CA ASN A 187 -9.85 -9.83 8.08
C ASN A 187 -11.35 -9.53 8.21
N GLU A 188 -11.99 -10.00 9.30
CA GLU A 188 -13.39 -9.72 9.60
C GLU A 188 -13.49 -8.50 10.51
N LEU A 189 -14.46 -7.64 10.24
CA LEU A 189 -14.76 -6.48 11.06
C LEU A 189 -15.50 -6.90 12.34
N SER A 190 -15.04 -6.41 13.48
CA SER A 190 -15.69 -6.60 14.77
C SER A 190 -17.05 -5.91 14.81
N LYS A 191 -17.94 -6.40 15.64
CA LYS A 191 -19.30 -5.85 15.82
C LYS A 191 -19.57 -5.61 17.28
N ALA A 192 -20.30 -4.52 17.58
CA ALA A 192 -20.79 -4.23 18.92
C ALA A 192 -22.09 -3.43 18.80
N PRO A 193 -23.00 -3.50 19.81
CA PRO A 193 -24.24 -2.72 19.80
C PRO A 193 -24.04 -1.22 19.72
N GLU A 194 -22.91 -0.71 20.17
CA GLU A 194 -22.53 0.70 20.13
C GLU A 194 -22.27 1.20 18.70
N ILE A 195 -21.98 0.31 17.75
CA ILE A 195 -21.87 0.65 16.32
C ILE A 195 -23.28 0.68 15.73
N VAL A 196 -23.87 1.86 15.75
CA VAL A 196 -25.27 2.05 15.29
C VAL A 196 -25.41 2.12 13.77
N CYS A 197 -24.31 2.42 13.06
CA CYS A 197 -24.21 2.35 11.61
C CYS A 197 -22.79 1.99 11.21
N MET A 198 -22.64 1.00 10.35
CA MET A 198 -21.37 0.62 9.73
C MET A 198 -21.56 0.64 8.22
N ALA A 199 -20.67 1.36 7.52
CA ALA A 199 -20.77 1.53 6.07
C ALA A 199 -19.39 1.57 5.43
N ASP A 200 -19.31 1.14 4.18
CA ASP A 200 -18.10 1.22 3.37
C ASP A 200 -17.97 2.63 2.78
N SER A 201 -16.93 3.33 3.18
CA SER A 201 -16.57 4.65 2.64
C SER A 201 -15.66 4.55 1.40
N PHE A 202 -15.18 3.36 1.07
CA PHE A 202 -14.14 3.15 0.05
C PHE A 202 -12.85 3.95 0.30
N GLY A 203 -12.68 4.52 1.49
CA GLY A 203 -11.61 5.46 1.77
C GLY A 203 -11.64 6.73 0.92
N ASP A 204 -12.79 7.07 0.34
CA ASP A 204 -13.03 8.16 -0.61
C ASP A 204 -13.90 9.25 0.03
N GLN A 205 -13.56 10.53 -0.22
CA GLN A 205 -14.23 11.66 0.40
C GLN A 205 -15.71 11.78 0.01
N ALA A 206 -16.02 11.68 -1.28
CA ALA A 206 -17.39 11.88 -1.76
C ALA A 206 -18.31 10.73 -1.35
N LYS A 207 -17.80 9.49 -1.41
CA LYS A 207 -18.53 8.32 -0.95
C LYS A 207 -18.75 8.35 0.57
N ALA A 208 -17.73 8.75 1.33
CA ALA A 208 -17.85 8.89 2.78
C ALA A 208 -18.92 9.90 3.17
N GLN A 209 -19.02 11.04 2.46
CA GLN A 209 -20.11 12.00 2.67
C GLN A 209 -21.48 11.33 2.47
N THR A 210 -21.67 10.66 1.33
CA THR A 210 -22.95 10.01 1.01
C THR A 210 -23.33 8.96 2.06
N VAL A 211 -22.39 8.07 2.44
CA VAL A 211 -22.71 7.03 3.43
C VAL A 211 -22.91 7.59 4.82
N MET A 212 -22.23 8.68 5.17
CA MET A 212 -22.46 9.38 6.43
C MET A 212 -23.86 9.99 6.50
N GLU A 213 -24.32 10.66 5.45
CA GLU A 213 -25.68 11.19 5.35
C GLU A 213 -26.72 10.08 5.54
N ASN A 214 -26.52 8.92 4.91
CA ASN A 214 -27.39 7.76 5.09
C ASN A 214 -27.36 7.21 6.52
N CYS A 215 -26.20 7.18 7.17
CA CYS A 215 -26.08 6.75 8.57
C CYS A 215 -26.81 7.69 9.51
N LEU A 216 -26.75 9.00 9.27
CA LEU A 216 -27.45 10.00 10.10
C LEU A 216 -28.98 9.93 9.98
N GLN A 217 -29.50 9.56 8.81
CA GLN A 217 -30.94 9.29 8.66
C GLN A 217 -31.39 8.11 9.51
N LYS A 218 -30.53 7.09 9.67
CA LYS A 218 -30.82 5.88 10.46
C LYS A 218 -30.58 6.10 11.96
N ALA A 219 -29.57 6.88 12.31
CA ALA A 219 -29.14 7.12 13.69
C ALA A 219 -28.84 8.62 13.87
N PRO A 220 -29.87 9.47 14.00
CA PRO A 220 -29.71 10.92 14.10
C PRO A 220 -29.05 11.38 15.41
N ASP A 221 -28.97 10.50 16.38
CA ASP A 221 -28.40 10.76 17.70
C ASP A 221 -26.97 10.19 17.87
N VAL A 222 -26.31 9.92 16.74
CA VAL A 222 -24.88 9.54 16.73
C VAL A 222 -24.03 10.61 17.41
N ASN A 223 -23.06 10.18 18.22
CA ASN A 223 -22.21 11.10 18.98
C ASN A 223 -20.71 10.81 18.84
N LEU A 224 -20.35 9.80 18.03
CA LEU A 224 -18.98 9.49 17.66
C LEU A 224 -18.94 8.94 16.22
N VAL A 225 -18.03 9.46 15.43
CA VAL A 225 -17.78 8.95 14.07
C VAL A 225 -16.33 8.46 14.02
N TYR A 226 -16.17 7.19 13.72
CA TYR A 226 -14.90 6.60 13.36
C TYR A 226 -14.78 6.52 11.84
N THR A 227 -13.65 6.93 11.30
CA THR A 227 -13.35 6.85 9.88
C THR A 227 -12.03 6.12 9.64
N ILE A 228 -11.98 5.36 8.56
CA ILE A 228 -10.85 4.51 8.25
C ILE A 228 -9.60 5.29 7.86
N ASN A 229 -9.75 6.49 7.29
CA ASN A 229 -8.68 7.35 6.80
C ASN A 229 -9.12 8.82 6.72
N GLU A 230 -8.20 9.71 6.33
CA GLU A 230 -8.40 11.15 6.26
C GLU A 230 -9.44 11.56 5.19
N PRO A 231 -9.44 11.01 3.95
CA PRO A 231 -10.47 11.34 2.98
C PRO A 231 -11.88 11.01 3.46
N ALA A 232 -12.05 9.86 4.13
CA ALA A 232 -13.34 9.51 4.73
C ALA A 232 -13.73 10.48 5.86
N ALA A 233 -12.77 10.94 6.67
CA ALA A 233 -13.03 11.94 7.71
C ALA A 233 -13.44 13.29 7.11
N ALA A 234 -12.76 13.74 6.07
CA ALA A 234 -13.09 14.98 5.36
C ALA A 234 -14.50 14.91 4.75
N GLY A 235 -14.88 13.77 4.15
CA GLY A 235 -16.22 13.55 3.62
C GLY A 235 -17.30 13.54 4.70
N ALA A 236 -17.07 12.80 5.78
CA ALA A 236 -18.02 12.74 6.90
C ALA A 236 -18.24 14.10 7.60
N GLY A 237 -17.22 14.98 7.60
CA GLY A 237 -17.28 16.30 8.20
C GLY A 237 -17.80 17.43 7.29
N SER A 238 -17.90 17.21 5.99
CA SER A 238 -18.33 18.23 5.01
C SER A 238 -19.86 18.36 4.95
N ARG A 239 -20.48 18.96 5.97
CA ARG A 239 -21.92 19.21 6.08
C ARG A 239 -22.20 20.69 6.30
#